data_7ff2000dd473843e28aa2c2417a17ded
#
_entry.id   7ff2000dd473843e28aa2c2417a17ded
#
_cell.length_a   1.000
_cell.length_b   1.000
_cell.length_c   1.000
_cell.angle_alpha   90.00
_cell.angle_beta   90.00
_cell.angle_gamma   90.00
#
_symmetry.space_group_name_H-M   'P 1'
#
loop_
_entity.id
_entity.type
_entity.pdbx_description
1 polymer ?
#
loop_
_entity_poly.entity_id
_entity_poly.type
_entity_poly.pdbx_seq_one_letter_code
_entity_poly.pdbx_strand_id
1 'polypeptide(L)'
;AALGAAAVIPACGGAAGDKSLSGLDRERFRSEVNGRPTGLYTLTNAAGMEVCITNFGGRIVSVMVPDRTGTLRDVVLGFDNIADYVRIPSDFGASIGRYANRIGHGRFVLDGDTVRLPVNNYGHCLHGGPDGWQYRVYEAHQPDPRSLALTLHSPDGDAGFPGAVTAKVVYRLTEDNAIDIAYEATADRPTVVNLTNHSYFNLSGDPTHPILDNLLTIAADGYTPVDSTFLTLGRIDSVGGTPFDFRRPKAIGAEIDSDDEQLRNGHGYDHNWVLATAGDLSRPAARLVSPVSGIALEVFTDEPGIQVYVGNFLDGTVRG
;
A
#
# COMPACT_ATOMS: atom_id res chain seq x y z
N ALA A 1 -46.51 -28.02 -21.22
CA ALA A 1 -45.81 -28.35 -19.99
C ALA A 1 -44.52 -29.08 -20.34
N ALA A 2 -43.40 -28.41 -20.23
CA ALA A 2 -42.08 -29.03 -20.26
C ALA A 2 -41.25 -28.33 -19.17
N LEU A 3 -41.01 -29.06 -18.07
CA LEU A 3 -40.07 -28.66 -17.01
C LEU A 3 -38.65 -28.82 -17.54
N GLY A 4 -37.92 -27.70 -17.61
CA GLY A 4 -36.48 -27.71 -17.81
C GLY A 4 -35.79 -27.94 -16.47
N ALA A 5 -35.10 -29.08 -16.35
CA ALA A 5 -34.23 -29.39 -15.22
C ALA A 5 -32.93 -28.58 -15.36
N ALA A 6 -32.67 -27.68 -14.39
CA ALA A 6 -31.38 -27.03 -14.23
C ALA A 6 -30.38 -28.07 -13.71
N ALA A 7 -29.37 -28.39 -14.51
CA ALA A 7 -28.24 -29.20 -14.09
C ALA A 7 -27.36 -28.41 -13.11
N VAL A 8 -27.36 -28.83 -11.85
CA VAL A 8 -26.38 -28.41 -10.87
C VAL A 8 -25.08 -29.14 -11.21
N ILE A 9 -24.09 -28.40 -11.70
CA ILE A 9 -22.73 -28.91 -11.86
C ILE A 9 -22.10 -28.96 -10.46
N PRO A 10 -21.71 -30.14 -9.95
CA PRO A 10 -20.95 -30.20 -8.70
C PRO A 10 -19.57 -29.62 -8.93
N ALA A 11 -19.20 -28.59 -8.17
CA ALA A 11 -17.82 -28.14 -8.07
C ALA A 11 -17.00 -29.28 -7.43
N CYS A 12 -16.25 -30.01 -8.26
CA CYS A 12 -15.26 -30.96 -7.76
C CYS A 12 -14.13 -30.20 -7.09
N GLY A 13 -14.08 -30.26 -5.76
CA GLY A 13 -12.99 -29.75 -4.94
C GLY A 13 -11.72 -30.55 -5.16
N GLY A 14 -10.64 -29.84 -5.38
CA GLY A 14 -9.29 -30.38 -5.32
C GLY A 14 -8.66 -30.02 -3.97
N ALA A 15 -8.40 -30.99 -3.12
CA ALA A 15 -7.80 -30.82 -1.79
C ALA A 15 -6.28 -30.56 -1.80
N ALA A 16 -5.68 -30.20 -2.93
CA ALA A 16 -4.23 -29.97 -3.06
C ALA A 16 -3.87 -28.59 -3.70
N GLY A 17 -4.84 -27.67 -3.88
CA GLY A 17 -4.67 -26.42 -4.61
C GLY A 17 -5.07 -25.16 -3.86
N ASP A 18 -5.22 -25.20 -2.55
CA ASP A 18 -5.82 -24.09 -1.78
C ASP A 18 -4.78 -23.15 -1.15
N LYS A 19 -3.48 -23.46 -1.28
CA LYS A 19 -2.38 -22.63 -0.77
C LYS A 19 -1.68 -21.86 -1.87
N SER A 20 -1.30 -20.61 -1.56
CA SER A 20 -0.42 -19.78 -2.37
C SER A 20 1.02 -20.29 -2.40
N LEU A 21 1.88 -19.72 -3.25
CA LEU A 21 3.33 -19.98 -3.25
C LEU A 21 4.00 -19.56 -1.93
N SER A 22 3.46 -18.53 -1.27
CA SER A 22 3.89 -18.09 0.07
C SER A 22 3.38 -18.99 1.20
N GLY A 23 2.54 -19.99 0.90
CA GLY A 23 1.96 -20.90 1.87
C GLY A 23 0.66 -20.42 2.52
N LEU A 24 0.13 -19.26 2.12
CA LEU A 24 -1.14 -18.72 2.62
C LEU A 24 -2.28 -19.67 2.28
N ASP A 25 -3.12 -19.95 3.26
CA ASP A 25 -4.34 -20.75 3.12
C ASP A 25 -5.52 -19.82 2.81
N ARG A 26 -6.14 -19.97 1.64
CA ARG A 26 -7.27 -19.15 1.20
C ARG A 26 -8.47 -19.24 2.15
N GLU A 27 -8.70 -20.39 2.78
CA GLU A 27 -9.81 -20.56 3.73
C GLU A 27 -9.65 -19.64 4.95
N ARG A 28 -8.42 -19.35 5.38
CA ARG A 28 -8.15 -18.43 6.50
C ARG A 28 -8.48 -16.96 6.18
N PHE A 29 -8.75 -16.63 4.92
CA PHE A 29 -9.19 -15.30 4.49
C PHE A 29 -10.70 -15.26 4.19
N ARG A 30 -11.40 -16.38 4.19
CA ARG A 30 -12.86 -16.45 4.04
C ARG A 30 -13.52 -16.16 5.37
N SER A 31 -14.24 -15.06 5.44
CA SER A 31 -14.99 -14.60 6.61
C SER A 31 -16.03 -13.57 6.17
N GLU A 32 -16.75 -13.06 7.13
CA GLU A 32 -17.64 -11.91 6.95
C GLU A 32 -17.20 -10.80 7.88
N VAL A 33 -16.96 -9.61 7.34
CA VAL A 33 -16.61 -8.41 8.09
C VAL A 33 -17.62 -7.31 7.74
N ASN A 34 -18.32 -6.82 8.76
CA ASN A 34 -19.39 -5.82 8.62
C ASN A 34 -20.45 -6.20 7.57
N GLY A 35 -20.88 -7.49 7.55
CA GLY A 35 -21.89 -8.02 6.64
C GLY A 35 -21.40 -8.20 5.19
N ARG A 36 -20.09 -8.15 4.94
CA ARG A 36 -19.50 -8.32 3.61
C ARG A 36 -18.51 -9.48 3.60
N PRO A 37 -18.54 -10.34 2.57
CA PRO A 37 -17.62 -11.47 2.47
C PRO A 37 -16.19 -11.01 2.15
N THR A 38 -15.22 -11.62 2.83
CA THR A 38 -13.78 -11.45 2.56
C THR A 38 -13.22 -12.67 1.85
N GLY A 39 -12.08 -12.49 1.17
CA GLY A 39 -11.36 -13.55 0.48
C GLY A 39 -9.93 -13.18 0.15
N LEU A 40 -9.17 -14.16 -0.30
CA LEU A 40 -7.82 -14.01 -0.85
C LEU A 40 -7.85 -14.29 -2.35
N TYR A 41 -7.35 -13.36 -3.14
CA TYR A 41 -7.26 -13.42 -4.59
C TYR A 41 -5.80 -13.55 -5.00
N THR A 42 -5.50 -14.48 -5.89
CA THR A 42 -4.12 -14.74 -6.33
C THR A 42 -3.97 -14.33 -7.79
N LEU A 43 -2.97 -13.49 -8.06
CA LEU A 43 -2.53 -13.15 -9.41
C LEU A 43 -1.24 -13.90 -9.71
N THR A 44 -1.15 -14.51 -10.90
CA THR A 44 0.03 -15.27 -11.33
C THR A 44 0.35 -14.96 -12.79
N ASN A 45 1.65 -14.91 -13.13
CA ASN A 45 2.12 -14.78 -14.50
C ASN A 45 2.94 -16.00 -14.94
N ALA A 46 3.28 -16.06 -16.22
CA ALA A 46 4.07 -17.17 -16.80
C ALA A 46 5.53 -17.17 -16.31
N ALA A 47 6.04 -16.04 -15.81
CA ALA A 47 7.39 -15.94 -15.24
C ALA A 47 7.51 -16.51 -13.82
N GLY A 48 6.39 -16.96 -13.22
CA GLY A 48 6.36 -17.59 -11.90
C GLY A 48 6.24 -16.63 -10.73
N MET A 49 5.97 -15.34 -10.97
CA MET A 49 5.61 -14.39 -9.92
C MET A 49 4.17 -14.62 -9.47
N GLU A 50 3.94 -14.48 -8.17
CA GLU A 50 2.61 -14.54 -7.55
C GLU A 50 2.39 -13.34 -6.64
N VAL A 51 1.17 -12.78 -6.71
CA VAL A 51 0.70 -11.71 -5.81
C VAL A 51 -0.61 -12.13 -5.18
N CYS A 52 -0.66 -12.15 -3.85
CA CYS A 52 -1.88 -12.41 -3.10
C CYS A 52 -2.48 -11.11 -2.58
N ILE A 53 -3.78 -10.91 -2.78
CA ILE A 53 -4.50 -9.69 -2.41
C ILE A 53 -5.78 -10.08 -1.67
N THR A 54 -6.06 -9.47 -0.53
CA THR A 54 -7.37 -9.57 0.13
C THR A 54 -8.23 -8.34 -0.19
N ASN A 55 -9.53 -8.57 -0.35
CA ASN A 55 -10.48 -7.46 -0.53
C ASN A 55 -10.79 -6.70 0.77
N PHE A 56 -10.31 -7.15 1.92
CA PHE A 56 -10.32 -6.35 3.14
C PHE A 56 -9.20 -5.30 3.10
N GLY A 57 -9.58 -4.05 2.92
CA GLY A 57 -8.66 -2.92 2.75
C GLY A 57 -7.96 -2.91 1.39
N GLY A 58 -8.33 -3.79 0.46
CA GLY A 58 -7.67 -3.89 -0.85
C GLY A 58 -6.18 -4.15 -0.75
N ARG A 59 -5.76 -5.05 0.17
CA ARG A 59 -4.38 -5.20 0.63
C ARG A 59 -3.61 -6.22 -0.20
N ILE A 60 -2.40 -5.83 -0.61
CA ILE A 60 -1.38 -6.81 -1.02
C ILE A 60 -0.90 -7.53 0.23
N VAL A 61 -1.05 -8.86 0.26
CA VAL A 61 -0.72 -9.72 1.41
C VAL A 61 0.64 -10.38 1.24
N SER A 62 0.98 -10.78 -0.01
CA SER A 62 2.21 -11.49 -0.36
C SER A 62 2.61 -11.15 -1.78
N VAL A 63 3.91 -11.05 -2.01
CA VAL A 63 4.52 -10.88 -3.33
C VAL A 63 5.71 -11.82 -3.46
N MET A 64 5.51 -12.93 -4.18
CA MET A 64 6.52 -13.96 -4.40
C MET A 64 7.31 -13.69 -5.68
N VAL A 65 8.60 -13.42 -5.53
CA VAL A 65 9.52 -13.19 -6.65
C VAL A 65 10.79 -14.01 -6.50
N PRO A 66 11.46 -14.42 -7.60
CA PRO A 66 12.73 -15.13 -7.50
C PRO A 66 13.87 -14.18 -7.10
N ASP A 67 14.73 -14.63 -6.20
CA ASP A 67 16.01 -13.99 -5.91
C ASP A 67 17.04 -14.31 -7.02
N ARG A 68 18.30 -13.81 -6.87
CA ARG A 68 19.38 -14.04 -7.84
C ARG A 68 19.74 -15.52 -8.06
N THR A 69 19.31 -16.41 -7.16
CA THR A 69 19.54 -17.88 -7.26
C THR A 69 18.34 -18.61 -7.84
N GLY A 70 17.24 -17.90 -8.10
CA GLY A 70 15.95 -18.46 -8.53
C GLY A 70 15.09 -18.94 -7.36
N THR A 71 15.49 -18.72 -6.11
CA THR A 71 14.67 -19.06 -4.95
C THR A 71 13.56 -18.02 -4.78
N LEU A 72 12.31 -18.47 -4.67
CA LEU A 72 11.18 -17.58 -4.44
C LEU A 72 11.23 -16.99 -3.03
N ARG A 73 11.04 -15.68 -2.94
CA ARG A 73 11.00 -14.90 -1.70
C ARG A 73 9.72 -14.08 -1.63
N ASP A 74 9.08 -14.06 -0.47
CA ASP A 74 8.05 -13.06 -0.19
C ASP A 74 8.72 -11.75 0.21
N VAL A 75 8.41 -10.68 -0.51
CA VAL A 75 9.08 -9.39 -0.34
C VAL A 75 8.21 -8.32 0.30
N VAL A 76 7.05 -8.68 0.84
CA VAL A 76 6.17 -7.75 1.57
C VAL A 76 5.80 -8.29 2.95
N LEU A 77 5.48 -7.39 3.87
CA LEU A 77 4.95 -7.75 5.18
C LEU A 77 3.42 -7.87 5.12
N GLY A 78 2.88 -8.91 5.75
CA GLY A 78 1.44 -9.17 5.83
C GLY A 78 1.10 -10.15 6.95
N PHE A 79 -0.19 -10.42 7.13
CA PHE A 79 -0.69 -11.44 8.05
C PHE A 79 -1.22 -12.66 7.29
N ASP A 80 -1.13 -13.83 7.90
CA ASP A 80 -1.54 -15.11 7.31
C ASP A 80 -3.06 -15.33 7.27
N ASN A 81 -3.85 -14.43 7.82
CA ASN A 81 -5.28 -14.61 7.95
C ASN A 81 -6.04 -13.30 8.13
N ILE A 82 -7.33 -13.33 7.83
CA ILE A 82 -8.20 -12.15 7.92
C ILE A 82 -8.45 -11.70 9.38
N ALA A 83 -8.46 -12.64 10.33
CA ALA A 83 -8.74 -12.31 11.73
C ALA A 83 -7.67 -11.39 12.33
N ASP A 84 -6.40 -11.58 11.95
CA ASP A 84 -5.32 -10.71 12.39
C ASP A 84 -5.39 -9.35 11.73
N TYR A 85 -5.73 -9.24 10.44
CA TYR A 85 -5.99 -7.95 9.79
C TYR A 85 -7.12 -7.16 10.42
N VAL A 86 -8.16 -7.83 10.91
CA VAL A 86 -9.30 -7.18 11.61
C VAL A 86 -8.93 -6.80 13.05
N ARG A 87 -8.17 -7.63 13.74
CA ARG A 87 -7.84 -7.47 15.16
C ARG A 87 -6.67 -6.51 15.41
N ILE A 88 -5.68 -6.51 14.51
CA ILE A 88 -4.43 -5.76 14.66
C ILE A 88 -4.47 -4.56 13.72
N PRO A 89 -4.68 -3.33 14.21
CA PRO A 89 -4.61 -2.14 13.36
C PRO A 89 -3.26 -2.06 12.64
N SER A 90 -3.30 -2.05 11.32
CA SER A 90 -2.11 -1.93 10.50
C SER A 90 -2.47 -1.35 9.13
N ASP A 91 -1.46 -0.82 8.44
CA ASP A 91 -1.61 -0.36 7.06
C ASP A 91 -0.93 -1.31 6.07
N PHE A 92 -0.47 -2.50 6.52
CA PHE A 92 0.23 -3.48 5.67
C PHE A 92 -0.53 -3.77 4.39
N GLY A 93 0.08 -3.41 3.26
CA GLY A 93 -0.40 -3.65 1.91
C GLY A 93 -1.67 -2.89 1.49
N ALA A 94 -2.23 -2.03 2.37
CA ALA A 94 -3.56 -1.46 2.20
C ALA A 94 -3.67 -0.46 1.05
N SER A 95 -4.84 -0.46 0.39
CA SER A 95 -5.31 0.66 -0.44
C SER A 95 -5.89 1.72 0.47
N ILE A 96 -5.12 2.79 0.67
CA ILE A 96 -5.47 3.88 1.57
C ILE A 96 -6.43 4.87 0.89
N GLY A 97 -7.42 5.31 1.64
CA GLY A 97 -8.39 6.34 1.29
C GLY A 97 -9.29 6.70 2.50
N ARG A 98 -10.12 7.77 2.43
CA ARG A 98 -10.34 8.63 1.24
C ARG A 98 -9.13 9.52 0.94
N TYR A 99 -8.30 9.85 1.96
CA TYR A 99 -7.16 10.73 1.81
C TYR A 99 -5.93 10.15 2.50
N ALA A 100 -4.94 9.75 1.73
CA ALA A 100 -3.68 9.21 2.22
C ALA A 100 -2.84 10.30 2.89
N ASN A 101 -2.06 9.90 3.89
CA ASN A 101 -1.29 10.77 4.76
C ASN A 101 -2.20 11.72 5.58
N ARG A 102 -1.71 12.87 6.05
CA ARG A 102 -2.37 13.70 7.07
C ARG A 102 -3.14 14.88 6.49
N ILE A 103 -4.33 15.09 7.04
CA ILE A 103 -5.03 16.38 6.97
C ILE A 103 -4.84 17.04 8.33
N GLY A 104 -4.15 18.19 8.34
CA GLY A 104 -3.77 18.89 9.54
C GLY A 104 -4.95 19.26 10.43
N HIS A 105 -4.89 18.87 11.70
CA HIS A 105 -5.94 19.11 12.72
C HIS A 105 -7.33 18.57 12.32
N GLY A 106 -7.38 17.60 11.41
CA GLY A 106 -8.62 17.01 10.90
C GLY A 106 -9.55 18.05 10.25
N ARG A 107 -9.02 19.07 9.57
CA ARG A 107 -9.86 20.10 8.96
C ARG A 107 -9.27 20.66 7.66
N PHE A 108 -10.16 21.02 6.75
CA PHE A 108 -9.82 21.75 5.54
C PHE A 108 -11.01 22.63 5.12
N VAL A 109 -10.76 23.57 4.21
CA VAL A 109 -11.82 24.41 3.62
C VAL A 109 -12.11 23.93 2.21
N LEU A 110 -13.37 23.71 1.89
CA LEU A 110 -13.85 23.34 0.56
C LEU A 110 -15.04 24.23 0.21
N ASP A 111 -14.97 24.96 -0.90
CA ASP A 111 -16.01 25.87 -1.38
C ASP A 111 -16.51 26.89 -0.34
N GLY A 112 -15.62 27.30 0.57
CA GLY A 112 -15.91 28.27 1.65
C GLY A 112 -16.37 27.63 2.97
N ASP A 113 -16.73 26.37 2.96
CA ASP A 113 -17.16 25.63 4.15
C ASP A 113 -15.97 24.92 4.83
N THR A 114 -15.96 24.95 6.16
CA THR A 114 -14.96 24.18 6.93
C THR A 114 -15.46 22.76 7.17
N VAL A 115 -14.79 21.80 6.54
CA VAL A 115 -14.97 20.36 6.78
C VAL A 115 -14.13 19.95 7.99
N ARG A 116 -14.73 19.13 8.89
CA ARG A 116 -14.08 18.59 10.07
C ARG A 116 -14.11 17.07 10.02
N LEU A 117 -12.94 16.46 10.22
CA LEU A 117 -12.72 15.01 10.19
C LEU A 117 -12.34 14.52 11.57
N PRO A 118 -12.65 13.26 11.93
CA PRO A 118 -12.10 12.61 13.10
C PRO A 118 -10.56 12.63 13.08
N VAL A 119 -9.95 12.88 14.24
CA VAL A 119 -8.50 12.82 14.39
C VAL A 119 -8.11 11.47 15.00
N ASN A 120 -7.03 10.85 14.51
CA ASN A 120 -6.59 9.52 14.91
C ASN A 120 -5.08 9.41 15.14
N ASN A 121 -4.30 10.45 14.79
CA ASN A 121 -2.85 10.40 14.92
C ASN A 121 -2.28 11.79 15.22
N TYR A 122 -1.65 11.98 16.36
CA TYR A 122 -1.01 13.24 16.82
C TYR A 122 -1.86 14.51 16.62
N GLY A 123 -3.19 14.39 16.74
CA GLY A 123 -4.11 15.53 16.53
C GLY A 123 -4.47 15.81 15.09
N HIS A 124 -4.14 14.91 14.15
CA HIS A 124 -4.43 15.00 12.72
C HIS A 124 -5.31 13.84 12.25
N CYS A 125 -5.95 14.00 11.10
CA CYS A 125 -6.61 12.90 10.39
C CYS A 125 -5.58 12.23 9.49
N LEU A 126 -5.18 10.99 9.84
CA LEU A 126 -4.24 10.16 9.09
C LEU A 126 -5.00 9.08 8.33
N HIS A 127 -4.68 8.91 7.04
CA HIS A 127 -5.14 7.80 6.19
C HIS A 127 -6.67 7.61 6.18
N GLY A 128 -7.41 8.73 6.08
CA GLY A 128 -8.88 8.70 6.08
C GLY A 128 -9.52 8.61 7.46
N GLY A 129 -8.72 8.68 8.53
CA GLY A 129 -9.20 8.64 9.91
C GLY A 129 -9.35 7.23 10.49
N PRO A 130 -10.01 7.08 11.66
CA PRO A 130 -10.12 5.79 12.35
C PRO A 130 -10.89 4.73 11.57
N ASP A 131 -11.78 5.15 10.66
CA ASP A 131 -12.59 4.29 9.80
C ASP A 131 -12.18 4.37 8.33
N GLY A 132 -10.89 4.59 8.06
CA GLY A 132 -10.33 4.68 6.72
C GLY A 132 -10.58 3.42 5.86
N TRP A 133 -10.33 3.54 4.57
CA TRP A 133 -10.65 2.48 3.61
C TRP A 133 -9.82 1.20 3.81
N GLN A 134 -8.70 1.27 4.49
CA GLN A 134 -7.91 0.10 4.91
C GLN A 134 -8.66 -0.86 5.83
N TYR A 135 -9.77 -0.42 6.43
CA TYR A 135 -10.64 -1.23 7.31
C TYR A 135 -11.97 -1.60 6.66
N ARG A 136 -12.13 -1.38 5.35
CA ARG A 136 -13.36 -1.66 4.60
C ARG A 136 -13.20 -2.88 3.72
N VAL A 137 -14.31 -3.58 3.47
CA VAL A 137 -14.37 -4.68 2.50
C VAL A 137 -14.79 -4.13 1.15
N TYR A 138 -13.94 -4.30 0.15
CA TYR A 138 -14.21 -3.95 -1.24
C TYR A 138 -15.00 -5.06 -1.94
N GLU A 139 -15.82 -4.70 -2.91
CA GLU A 139 -16.36 -5.64 -3.88
C GLU A 139 -15.26 -6.05 -4.84
N ALA A 140 -15.05 -7.37 -4.98
CA ALA A 140 -13.95 -7.90 -5.77
C ALA A 140 -14.46 -8.57 -7.05
N HIS A 141 -13.79 -8.29 -8.16
CA HIS A 141 -14.00 -8.93 -9.45
C HIS A 141 -12.65 -9.32 -10.05
N GLN A 142 -12.42 -10.62 -10.22
CA GLN A 142 -11.22 -11.19 -10.83
C GLN A 142 -11.56 -11.72 -12.23
N PRO A 143 -11.37 -10.93 -13.31
CA PRO A 143 -11.76 -11.32 -14.66
C PRO A 143 -10.84 -12.38 -15.28
N ASP A 144 -9.58 -12.42 -14.83
CA ASP A 144 -8.55 -13.33 -15.33
C ASP A 144 -7.49 -13.60 -14.25
N PRO A 145 -6.55 -14.55 -14.45
CA PRO A 145 -5.53 -14.91 -13.46
C PRO A 145 -4.52 -13.80 -13.11
N ARG A 146 -4.49 -12.68 -13.84
CA ARG A 146 -3.52 -11.58 -13.67
C ARG A 146 -4.14 -10.26 -13.26
N SER A 147 -5.46 -10.17 -13.19
CA SER A 147 -6.16 -8.92 -12.94
C SER A 147 -7.16 -9.06 -11.81
N LEU A 148 -7.23 -8.07 -10.93
CA LEU A 148 -8.21 -7.96 -9.85
C LEU A 148 -8.72 -6.53 -9.79
N ALA A 149 -10.02 -6.33 -9.92
CA ALA A 149 -10.69 -5.05 -9.70
C ALA A 149 -11.40 -5.04 -8.35
N LEU A 150 -11.14 -4.03 -7.55
CA LEU A 150 -11.74 -3.81 -6.24
C LEU A 150 -12.53 -2.50 -6.26
N THR A 151 -13.80 -2.54 -5.89
CA THR A 151 -14.68 -1.35 -5.86
C THR A 151 -15.16 -1.09 -4.45
N LEU A 152 -15.11 0.18 -4.03
CA LEU A 152 -15.61 0.66 -2.75
C LEU A 152 -16.58 1.81 -2.96
N HIS A 153 -17.72 1.75 -2.29
CA HIS A 153 -18.69 2.83 -2.21
C HIS A 153 -18.60 3.48 -0.83
N SER A 154 -18.18 4.74 -0.80
CA SER A 154 -18.06 5.57 0.39
C SER A 154 -19.17 6.63 0.35
N PRO A 155 -20.21 6.57 1.20
CA PRO A 155 -21.34 7.47 1.16
C PRO A 155 -20.96 8.90 1.53
N ASP A 156 -21.84 9.85 1.25
CA ASP A 156 -21.70 11.22 1.72
C ASP A 156 -21.61 11.27 3.25
N GLY A 157 -20.64 12.01 3.80
CA GLY A 157 -20.36 12.09 5.23
C GLY A 157 -19.56 10.92 5.81
N ASP A 158 -19.16 9.94 4.99
CA ASP A 158 -18.33 8.83 5.44
C ASP A 158 -17.01 9.34 6.02
N ALA A 159 -16.69 8.95 7.27
CA ALA A 159 -15.57 9.47 8.07
C ALA A 159 -15.48 11.02 8.13
N GLY A 160 -16.62 11.72 7.93
CA GLY A 160 -16.71 13.17 7.92
C GLY A 160 -16.42 13.82 6.56
N PHE A 161 -16.05 13.08 5.53
CA PHE A 161 -15.78 13.62 4.20
C PHE A 161 -17.08 13.92 3.44
N PRO A 162 -17.16 15.08 2.76
CA PRO A 162 -18.32 15.42 1.93
C PRO A 162 -18.33 14.62 0.63
N GLY A 163 -19.51 14.39 0.09
CA GLY A 163 -19.75 13.72 -1.19
C GLY A 163 -19.66 12.21 -1.12
N ALA A 164 -20.56 11.54 -1.84
CA ALA A 164 -20.47 10.11 -2.06
C ALA A 164 -19.40 9.84 -3.13
N VAL A 165 -18.51 8.87 -2.84
CA VAL A 165 -17.42 8.48 -3.74
C VAL A 165 -17.52 7.00 -4.08
N THR A 166 -17.42 6.69 -5.37
CA THR A 166 -17.11 5.34 -5.83
C THR A 166 -15.64 5.29 -6.22
N ALA A 167 -14.88 4.48 -5.50
CA ALA A 167 -13.46 4.26 -5.78
C ALA A 167 -13.25 2.86 -6.35
N LYS A 168 -12.35 2.77 -7.32
CA LYS A 168 -11.93 1.51 -7.93
C LYS A 168 -10.41 1.42 -7.90
N VAL A 169 -9.90 0.28 -7.48
CA VAL A 169 -8.48 -0.07 -7.53
C VAL A 169 -8.34 -1.29 -8.40
N VAL A 170 -7.51 -1.21 -9.43
CA VAL A 170 -7.23 -2.34 -10.33
C VAL A 170 -5.78 -2.75 -10.16
N TYR A 171 -5.58 -3.98 -9.74
CA TYR A 171 -4.28 -4.64 -9.70
C TYR A 171 -4.12 -5.49 -10.94
N ARG A 172 -2.99 -5.37 -11.61
CA ARG A 172 -2.62 -6.21 -12.74
C ARG A 172 -1.17 -6.66 -12.62
N LEU A 173 -0.96 -7.97 -12.63
CA LEU A 173 0.37 -8.57 -12.73
C LEU A 173 0.75 -8.74 -14.19
N THR A 174 1.83 -8.10 -14.61
CA THR A 174 2.34 -8.17 -15.99
C THR A 174 3.25 -9.39 -16.19
N GLU A 175 3.57 -9.74 -17.46
CA GLU A 175 4.45 -10.87 -17.75
C GLU A 175 5.93 -10.58 -17.46
N ASP A 176 6.31 -9.31 -17.34
CA ASP A 176 7.66 -8.84 -16.99
C ASP A 176 7.82 -8.54 -15.50
N ASN A 177 6.95 -9.14 -14.67
CA ASN A 177 6.99 -9.06 -13.19
C ASN A 177 6.74 -7.65 -12.63
N ALA A 178 5.91 -6.84 -13.29
CA ALA A 178 5.42 -5.58 -12.71
C ALA A 178 4.01 -5.76 -12.13
N ILE A 179 3.72 -5.05 -11.06
CA ILE A 179 2.38 -4.89 -10.49
C ILE A 179 1.89 -3.50 -10.88
N ASP A 180 0.98 -3.43 -11.85
CA ASP A 180 0.28 -2.18 -12.17
C ASP A 180 -0.84 -1.97 -11.16
N ILE A 181 -0.91 -0.79 -10.56
CA ILE A 181 -1.97 -0.39 -9.64
C ILE A 181 -2.62 0.88 -10.21
N ALA A 182 -3.84 0.76 -10.71
CA ALA A 182 -4.59 1.89 -11.21
C ALA A 182 -5.71 2.28 -10.25
N TYR A 183 -5.81 3.58 -9.96
CA TYR A 183 -6.84 4.16 -9.10
C TYR A 183 -7.80 5.00 -9.92
N GLU A 184 -9.09 4.85 -9.66
CA GLU A 184 -10.15 5.66 -10.24
C GLU A 184 -11.12 6.04 -9.13
N ALA A 185 -11.54 7.31 -9.07
CA ALA A 185 -12.53 7.78 -8.13
C ALA A 185 -13.50 8.72 -8.82
N THR A 186 -14.79 8.50 -8.61
CA THR A 186 -15.87 9.42 -9.05
C THR A 186 -16.64 9.89 -7.84
N ALA A 187 -17.02 11.16 -7.83
CA ALA A 187 -17.78 11.77 -6.74
C ALA A 187 -19.04 12.45 -7.26
N ASP A 188 -20.11 12.50 -6.45
CA ASP A 188 -21.36 13.16 -6.78
C ASP A 188 -21.32 14.68 -6.55
N ARG A 189 -20.33 15.15 -5.77
CA ARG A 189 -20.07 16.57 -5.50
C ARG A 189 -18.59 16.80 -5.13
N PRO A 190 -18.12 18.07 -5.07
CA PRO A 190 -16.74 18.37 -4.67
C PRO A 190 -16.35 17.70 -3.36
N THR A 191 -15.18 17.05 -3.36
CA THR A 191 -14.56 16.38 -2.21
C THR A 191 -13.06 16.32 -2.41
N VAL A 192 -12.33 15.78 -1.42
CA VAL A 192 -10.90 15.53 -1.52
C VAL A 192 -10.63 14.02 -1.61
N VAL A 193 -9.74 13.63 -2.51
CA VAL A 193 -9.31 12.25 -2.71
C VAL A 193 -7.80 12.21 -2.88
N ASN A 194 -7.13 11.33 -2.16
CA ASN A 194 -5.71 10.99 -2.36
C ASN A 194 -5.55 9.51 -2.04
N LEU A 195 -5.18 8.70 -3.03
CA LEU A 195 -5.15 7.24 -2.91
C LEU A 195 -3.72 6.73 -3.03
N THR A 196 -3.39 5.69 -2.28
CA THR A 196 -2.07 5.05 -2.37
C THR A 196 -2.15 3.58 -1.95
N ASN A 197 -1.12 2.81 -2.28
CA ASN A 197 -0.87 1.49 -1.70
C ASN A 197 0.20 1.60 -0.61
N HIS A 198 -0.06 0.98 0.54
CA HIS A 198 0.80 1.06 1.71
C HIS A 198 1.53 -0.26 1.97
N SER A 199 2.13 -0.85 0.93
CA SER A 199 2.93 -2.07 1.09
C SER A 199 4.26 -1.78 1.78
N TYR A 200 4.65 -2.68 2.67
CA TYR A 200 5.94 -2.65 3.37
C TYR A 200 6.85 -3.68 2.71
N PHE A 201 7.86 -3.21 1.99
CA PHE A 201 8.78 -4.07 1.26
C PHE A 201 10.01 -4.41 2.09
N ASN A 202 10.34 -5.70 2.14
CA ASN A 202 11.63 -6.21 2.58
C ASN A 202 12.19 -7.13 1.49
N LEU A 203 13.04 -6.57 0.65
CA LEU A 203 13.55 -7.28 -0.54
C LEU A 203 14.56 -8.40 -0.20
N SER A 204 14.98 -8.55 1.06
CA SER A 204 15.75 -9.73 1.48
C SER A 204 14.89 -11.00 1.45
N GLY A 205 13.56 -10.86 1.60
CA GLY A 205 12.63 -11.97 1.78
C GLY A 205 12.78 -12.69 3.13
N ASP A 206 13.49 -12.07 4.06
CA ASP A 206 13.64 -12.53 5.45
C ASP A 206 13.14 -11.43 6.39
N PRO A 207 11.99 -11.61 7.06
CA PRO A 207 11.42 -10.58 7.93
C PRO A 207 12.27 -10.26 9.16
N THR A 208 13.26 -11.11 9.47
CA THR A 208 14.21 -10.88 10.57
C THR A 208 15.44 -10.06 10.16
N HIS A 209 15.67 -9.91 8.84
CA HIS A 209 16.77 -9.10 8.31
C HIS A 209 16.33 -7.65 8.15
N PRO A 210 17.02 -6.68 8.78
CA PRO A 210 16.69 -5.26 8.64
C PRO A 210 16.91 -4.76 7.21
N ILE A 211 16.11 -3.78 6.80
CA ILE A 211 16.21 -3.17 5.45
C ILE A 211 17.31 -2.11 5.33
N LEU A 212 18.10 -1.88 6.37
CA LEU A 212 19.04 -0.76 6.46
C LEU A 212 20.21 -0.86 5.46
N ASP A 213 20.53 -2.06 5.00
CA ASP A 213 21.55 -2.31 3.97
C ASP A 213 21.02 -2.16 2.54
N ASN A 214 19.71 -2.05 2.37
CA ASN A 214 19.10 -1.87 1.05
C ASN A 214 19.53 -0.53 0.43
N LEU A 215 19.91 -0.56 -0.86
CA LEU A 215 20.32 0.61 -1.61
C LEU A 215 19.09 1.30 -2.19
N LEU A 216 18.81 2.50 -1.72
CA LEU A 216 17.70 3.34 -2.18
C LEU A 216 18.21 4.44 -3.12
N THR A 217 17.46 4.67 -4.20
CA THR A 217 17.63 5.82 -5.09
C THR A 217 16.26 6.45 -5.31
N ILE A 218 16.16 7.78 -5.26
CA ILE A 218 14.94 8.55 -5.51
C ILE A 218 15.24 9.68 -6.48
N ALA A 219 14.46 9.80 -7.54
CA ALA A 219 14.56 10.86 -8.52
C ALA A 219 13.90 12.15 -8.00
N ALA A 220 14.51 12.80 -7.01
CA ALA A 220 13.96 14.00 -6.38
C ALA A 220 15.07 14.94 -5.90
N ASP A 221 14.88 16.24 -6.13
CA ASP A 221 15.77 17.30 -5.64
C ASP A 221 15.26 17.95 -4.35
N GLY A 222 14.03 17.64 -3.94
CA GLY A 222 13.38 18.20 -2.77
C GLY A 222 12.50 17.20 -2.04
N TYR A 223 12.17 17.53 -0.79
CA TYR A 223 11.24 16.78 0.04
C TYR A 223 10.38 17.75 0.86
N THR A 224 9.27 17.26 1.40
CA THR A 224 8.41 18.05 2.28
C THR A 224 8.78 17.79 3.73
N PRO A 225 9.38 18.77 4.45
CA PRO A 225 9.73 18.62 5.84
C PRO A 225 8.50 18.58 6.73
N VAL A 226 8.63 17.91 7.88
CA VAL A 226 7.56 17.71 8.87
C VAL A 226 7.93 18.29 10.23
N ASP A 227 6.93 18.60 11.04
CA ASP A 227 7.11 18.87 12.48
C ASP A 227 7.10 17.57 13.29
N SER A 228 7.25 17.67 14.61
CA SER A 228 7.24 16.53 15.54
C SER A 228 5.91 15.77 15.61
N THR A 229 4.88 16.23 14.93
CA THR A 229 3.57 15.56 14.78
C THR A 229 3.40 14.96 13.40
N PHE A 230 4.48 14.93 12.59
CA PHE A 230 4.52 14.47 11.19
C PHE A 230 3.69 15.30 10.22
N LEU A 231 3.23 16.49 10.64
CA LEU A 231 2.54 17.40 9.73
C LEU A 231 3.54 18.14 8.85
N THR A 232 3.27 18.19 7.56
CA THR A 232 4.12 18.93 6.60
C THR A 232 4.10 20.43 6.88
N LEU A 233 5.27 21.08 6.74
CA LEU A 233 5.45 22.50 7.05
C LEU A 233 5.05 23.46 5.92
N GLY A 234 4.42 22.96 4.86
CA GLY A 234 3.94 23.77 3.73
C GLY A 234 5.04 24.35 2.86
N ARG A 235 6.24 23.76 2.87
CA ARG A 235 7.38 24.13 2.01
C ARG A 235 8.05 22.88 1.45
N ILE A 236 8.92 23.07 0.47
CA ILE A 236 9.79 22.04 -0.09
C ILE A 236 11.23 22.46 0.24
N ASP A 237 11.96 21.56 0.90
CA ASP A 237 13.37 21.75 1.22
C ASP A 237 14.24 20.92 0.26
N SER A 238 15.46 21.41 -0.05
CA SER A 238 16.41 20.69 -0.91
C SER A 238 16.95 19.45 -0.19
N VAL A 239 17.08 18.33 -0.91
CA VAL A 239 17.77 17.12 -0.40
C VAL A 239 19.30 17.29 -0.38
N GLY A 240 19.85 18.19 -1.18
CA GLY A 240 21.30 18.36 -1.38
C GLY A 240 22.06 18.69 -0.08
N GLY A 241 23.02 17.85 0.30
CA GLY A 241 23.82 18.01 1.50
C GLY A 241 23.09 17.63 2.80
N THR A 242 21.98 16.88 2.70
CA THR A 242 21.21 16.38 3.85
C THR A 242 21.17 14.85 3.84
N PRO A 243 20.77 14.18 4.94
CA PRO A 243 20.54 12.73 4.98
C PRO A 243 19.48 12.25 3.97
N PHE A 244 18.63 13.16 3.49
CA PHE A 244 17.54 12.88 2.53
C PHE A 244 18.00 12.82 1.06
N ASP A 245 19.30 13.01 0.78
CA ASP A 245 19.85 12.93 -0.58
C ASP A 245 20.03 11.48 -1.04
N PHE A 246 18.99 10.95 -1.69
CA PHE A 246 18.97 9.65 -2.35
C PHE A 246 19.03 9.75 -3.89
N ARG A 247 19.52 10.85 -4.46
CA ARG A 247 19.68 10.97 -5.92
C ARG A 247 20.70 9.99 -6.50
N ARG A 248 21.54 9.42 -5.66
CA ARG A 248 22.47 8.32 -5.99
C ARG A 248 22.21 7.15 -5.05
N PRO A 249 22.49 5.90 -5.47
CA PRO A 249 22.31 4.73 -4.62
C PRO A 249 23.03 4.91 -3.27
N LYS A 250 22.27 4.86 -2.19
CA LYS A 250 22.74 4.98 -0.81
C LYS A 250 22.03 3.98 0.07
N ALA A 251 22.75 3.30 0.96
CA ALA A 251 22.12 2.41 1.94
C ALA A 251 21.18 3.22 2.84
N ILE A 252 19.99 2.69 3.12
CA ILE A 252 19.00 3.36 3.97
C ILE A 252 19.62 3.71 5.33
N GLY A 253 20.41 2.80 5.92
CA GLY A 253 21.05 2.98 7.22
C GLY A 253 22.26 3.91 7.21
N ALA A 254 22.74 4.39 6.06
CA ALA A 254 24.01 5.12 5.99
C ALA A 254 24.03 6.41 6.82
N GLU A 255 22.89 7.11 6.88
CA GLU A 255 22.77 8.40 7.57
C GLU A 255 21.51 8.50 8.44
N ILE A 256 20.81 7.37 8.69
CA ILE A 256 19.53 7.37 9.42
C ILE A 256 19.67 7.85 10.87
N ASP A 257 20.86 7.66 11.47
CA ASP A 257 21.19 8.06 12.84
C ASP A 257 21.91 9.41 12.91
N SER A 258 21.94 10.18 11.81
CA SER A 258 22.55 11.51 11.79
C SER A 258 21.81 12.48 12.71
N ASP A 259 22.52 13.44 13.28
CA ASP A 259 21.94 14.53 14.08
C ASP A 259 21.24 15.55 13.16
N ASP A 260 20.07 15.17 12.66
CA ASP A 260 19.24 15.96 11.76
C ASP A 260 17.86 16.15 12.36
N GLU A 261 17.30 17.37 12.28
CA GLU A 261 15.97 17.69 12.84
C GLU A 261 14.87 16.85 12.21
N GLN A 262 14.92 16.63 10.91
CA GLN A 262 13.87 15.92 10.20
C GLN A 262 13.91 14.41 10.48
N LEU A 263 15.10 13.84 10.66
CA LEU A 263 15.24 12.45 11.14
C LEU A 263 14.71 12.30 12.58
N ARG A 264 14.94 13.30 13.44
CA ARG A 264 14.33 13.29 14.79
C ARG A 264 12.82 13.40 14.74
N ASN A 265 12.27 14.30 13.92
CA ASN A 265 10.83 14.47 13.76
C ASN A 265 10.15 13.23 13.20
N GLY A 266 10.78 12.55 12.22
CA GLY A 266 10.27 11.32 11.58
C GLY A 266 10.60 10.03 12.34
N HIS A 267 11.40 10.10 13.41
CA HIS A 267 12.00 8.94 14.06
C HIS A 267 12.80 8.04 13.08
N GLY A 268 13.42 8.65 12.08
CA GLY A 268 14.03 8.08 10.90
C GLY A 268 13.41 8.66 9.63
N TYR A 269 13.41 7.92 8.53
CA TYR A 269 12.74 8.38 7.31
C TYR A 269 11.24 8.06 7.38
N ASP A 270 10.42 9.09 7.31
CA ASP A 270 8.96 9.06 7.11
C ASP A 270 8.54 10.37 6.44
N HIS A 271 9.00 10.57 5.20
CA HIS A 271 8.86 11.82 4.48
C HIS A 271 8.40 11.58 3.05
N ASN A 272 7.86 12.63 2.44
CA ASN A 272 7.51 12.64 1.03
C ASN A 272 8.61 13.35 0.23
N TRP A 273 9.14 12.69 -0.80
CA TRP A 273 10.02 13.26 -1.80
C TRP A 273 9.22 13.82 -2.97
N VAL A 274 9.58 15.03 -3.41
CA VAL A 274 8.98 15.69 -4.57
C VAL A 274 9.69 15.21 -5.83
N LEU A 275 8.97 14.44 -6.64
CA LEU A 275 9.54 13.70 -7.76
C LEU A 275 9.91 14.59 -8.95
N ALA A 276 11.13 14.45 -9.44
CA ALA A 276 11.63 15.10 -10.65
C ALA A 276 11.16 14.40 -11.94
N THR A 277 10.47 13.27 -11.84
CA THR A 277 9.87 12.57 -12.98
C THR A 277 8.66 13.33 -13.52
N ALA A 278 7.99 14.12 -12.69
CA ALA A 278 6.85 14.96 -13.08
C ALA A 278 5.73 14.18 -13.81
N GLY A 279 5.43 12.95 -13.36
CA GLY A 279 4.41 12.09 -13.94
C GLY A 279 4.87 11.27 -15.15
N ASP A 280 6.14 11.32 -15.53
CA ASP A 280 6.69 10.54 -16.64
C ASP A 280 6.87 9.07 -16.24
N LEU A 281 5.95 8.22 -16.66
CA LEU A 281 5.96 6.78 -16.42
C LEU A 281 7.06 6.01 -17.19
N SER A 282 7.81 6.66 -18.08
CA SER A 282 8.95 6.02 -18.75
C SER A 282 10.24 6.04 -17.93
N ARG A 283 10.24 6.73 -16.79
CA ARG A 283 11.40 6.91 -15.92
C ARG A 283 11.08 6.44 -14.50
N PRO A 284 11.98 5.65 -13.86
CA PRO A 284 11.76 5.24 -12.48
C PRO A 284 11.81 6.45 -11.54
N ALA A 285 10.79 6.58 -10.71
CA ALA A 285 10.71 7.58 -9.63
C ALA A 285 11.61 7.19 -8.45
N ALA A 286 11.68 5.90 -8.15
CA ALA A 286 12.54 5.33 -7.13
C ALA A 286 13.01 3.93 -7.50
N ARG A 287 14.13 3.52 -6.91
CA ARG A 287 14.68 2.17 -7.02
C ARG A 287 15.25 1.72 -5.70
N LEU A 288 14.88 0.51 -5.27
CA LEU A 288 15.37 -0.14 -4.06
C LEU A 288 16.03 -1.48 -4.45
N VAL A 289 17.20 -1.78 -3.90
CA VAL A 289 17.93 -3.03 -4.19
C VAL A 289 18.40 -3.67 -2.89
N SER A 290 18.07 -4.94 -2.68
CA SER A 290 18.65 -5.72 -1.58
C SER A 290 19.99 -6.31 -2.02
N PRO A 291 21.10 -6.04 -1.31
CA PRO A 291 22.37 -6.69 -1.58
C PRO A 291 22.34 -8.18 -1.19
N VAL A 292 21.44 -8.59 -0.30
CA VAL A 292 21.31 -9.97 0.18
C VAL A 292 20.69 -10.87 -0.89
N SER A 293 19.49 -10.54 -1.36
CA SER A 293 18.74 -11.35 -2.33
C SER A 293 19.11 -11.04 -3.78
N GLY A 294 19.57 -9.81 -4.05
CA GLY A 294 19.74 -9.25 -5.40
C GLY A 294 18.42 -8.81 -6.04
N ILE A 295 17.30 -8.88 -5.32
CA ILE A 295 16.00 -8.39 -5.79
C ILE A 295 16.05 -6.86 -5.86
N ALA A 296 15.50 -6.31 -6.94
CA ALA A 296 15.32 -4.90 -7.15
C ALA A 296 13.84 -4.58 -7.33
N LEU A 297 13.40 -3.48 -6.70
CA LEU A 297 12.10 -2.87 -6.90
C LEU A 297 12.31 -1.52 -7.60
N GLU A 298 11.62 -1.30 -8.71
CA GLU A 298 11.54 0.00 -9.38
C GLU A 298 10.11 0.51 -9.31
N VAL A 299 9.95 1.78 -8.96
CA VAL A 299 8.65 2.43 -8.85
C VAL A 299 8.51 3.45 -9.96
N PHE A 300 7.44 3.31 -10.73
CA PHE A 300 7.00 4.24 -11.76
C PHE A 300 5.66 4.83 -11.31
N THR A 301 5.49 6.13 -11.40
CA THR A 301 4.26 6.78 -10.96
C THR A 301 4.01 8.07 -11.73
N ASP A 302 2.75 8.38 -11.97
CA ASP A 302 2.28 9.68 -12.48
C ASP A 302 2.00 10.69 -11.35
N GLU A 303 2.18 10.28 -10.09
CA GLU A 303 2.03 11.13 -8.93
C GLU A 303 3.24 12.09 -8.74
N PRO A 304 3.03 13.29 -8.14
CA PRO A 304 4.08 14.27 -7.96
C PRO A 304 5.06 13.96 -6.82
N GLY A 305 4.76 12.97 -5.97
CA GLY A 305 5.54 12.65 -4.79
C GLY A 305 5.52 11.18 -4.43
N ILE A 306 6.53 10.77 -3.67
CA ILE A 306 6.62 9.43 -3.09
C ILE A 306 6.92 9.53 -1.59
N GLN A 307 6.10 8.86 -0.77
CA GLN A 307 6.39 8.71 0.66
C GLN A 307 7.30 7.49 0.86
N VAL A 308 8.38 7.69 1.61
CA VAL A 308 9.22 6.58 2.08
C VAL A 308 9.16 6.54 3.59
N TYR A 309 8.67 5.42 4.11
CA TYR A 309 8.61 5.09 5.52
C TYR A 309 9.40 3.79 5.75
N VAL A 310 10.34 3.81 6.66
CA VAL A 310 11.27 2.68 6.85
C VAL A 310 10.90 1.79 8.04
N GLY A 311 9.66 1.87 8.49
CA GLY A 311 9.16 1.01 9.57
C GLY A 311 9.59 1.45 10.97
N ASN A 312 9.80 2.74 11.19
CA ASN A 312 10.33 3.32 12.44
C ASN A 312 9.58 2.91 13.72
N PHE A 313 8.30 2.54 13.60
CA PHE A 313 7.45 2.08 14.69
C PHE A 313 7.21 0.57 14.72
N LEU A 314 7.88 -0.19 13.84
CA LEU A 314 7.81 -1.65 13.88
C LEU A 314 8.85 -2.17 14.89
N ASP A 315 8.38 -2.64 16.03
CA ASP A 315 9.19 -3.10 17.17
C ASP A 315 9.31 -4.63 17.30
N GLY A 316 8.80 -5.37 16.29
CA GLY A 316 8.79 -6.83 16.28
C GLY A 316 7.71 -7.47 17.18
N THR A 317 6.83 -6.69 17.79
CA THR A 317 5.69 -7.23 18.57
C THR A 317 4.55 -7.70 17.67
N VAL A 318 4.42 -7.11 16.49
CA VAL A 318 3.45 -7.53 15.47
C VAL A 318 4.08 -8.63 14.62
N ARG A 319 3.43 -9.80 14.59
CA ARG A 319 3.88 -10.97 13.81
C ARG A 319 2.77 -11.40 12.85
N GLY A 320 3.15 -11.71 11.62
CA GLY A 320 2.32 -12.32 10.61
C GLY A 320 2.38 -13.84 10.63
#